data_3203251e76a5407b5b35d17673efb225
#
_entry.id   3203251e76a5407b5b35d17673efb225
#
_cell.length_a   1.000
_cell.length_b   1.000
_cell.length_c   1.000
_cell.angle_alpha   90.00
_cell.angle_beta   90.00
_cell.angle_gamma   90.00
#
_symmetry.space_group_name_H-M   'P 1'
#
loop_
_entity.id
_entity.type
_entity.pdbx_description
1 polymer ?
#
loop_
_entity_poly.entity_id
_entity_poly.type
_entity_poly.pdbx_seq_one_letter_code
_entity_poly.pdbx_strand_id
1 'polypeptide(L)'
;MTRDEIHSKVQNVLVDALGVDEDEVTPTASLRSDLGAESIDFLDITFRLEKAFTTDAANPFKIPRGDLFPENLDNPEYMQNGKLSDAGLAEVRRRLPHADLAKLEETRDPTLIPDLFSVQDIEDYIERRLGK
;
A
#
# COMPACT_ATOMS: atom_id res chain seq x y z
N MET A 1 9.73 -17.29 2.59
CA MET A 1 10.06 -16.48 1.40
C MET A 1 10.98 -15.34 1.84
N THR A 2 12.06 -15.12 1.14
CA THR A 2 13.01 -14.06 1.46
C THR A 2 12.48 -12.71 1.01
N ARG A 3 13.07 -11.63 1.54
CA ARG A 3 12.69 -10.27 1.13
C ARG A 3 12.94 -10.04 -0.36
N ASP A 4 14.03 -10.60 -0.90
CA ASP A 4 14.34 -10.48 -2.33
C ASP A 4 13.28 -11.17 -3.19
N GLU A 5 12.80 -12.33 -2.76
CA GLU A 5 11.72 -13.03 -3.46
C GLU A 5 10.42 -12.23 -3.43
N ILE A 6 10.11 -11.64 -2.29
CA ILE A 6 8.93 -10.77 -2.14
C ILE A 6 9.06 -9.59 -3.08
N HIS A 7 10.22 -8.94 -3.09
CA HIS A 7 10.46 -7.79 -3.97
C HIS A 7 10.29 -8.15 -5.45
N SER A 8 10.86 -9.28 -5.87
CA SER A 8 10.72 -9.74 -7.27
C SER A 8 9.27 -9.93 -7.66
N LYS A 9 8.48 -10.56 -6.80
CA LYS A 9 7.07 -10.80 -7.11
C LYS A 9 6.27 -9.50 -7.12
N VAL A 10 6.52 -8.61 -6.17
CA VAL A 10 5.87 -7.31 -6.14
C VAL A 10 6.23 -6.49 -7.37
N GLN A 11 7.51 -6.50 -7.74
CA GLN A 11 7.99 -5.81 -8.94
C GLN A 11 7.25 -6.29 -10.19
N ASN A 12 7.16 -7.60 -10.37
CA ASN A 12 6.47 -8.19 -11.52
C ASN A 12 4.99 -7.80 -11.55
N VAL A 13 4.34 -7.81 -10.40
CA VAL A 13 2.93 -7.41 -10.29
C VAL A 13 2.75 -5.97 -10.73
N LEU A 14 3.61 -5.07 -10.26
CA LEU A 14 3.49 -3.65 -10.56
C LEU A 14 3.83 -3.35 -12.02
N VAL A 15 4.82 -4.03 -12.57
CA VAL A 15 5.15 -3.90 -14.01
C VAL A 15 3.95 -4.31 -14.85
N ASP A 16 3.33 -5.43 -14.53
CA ASP A 16 2.18 -5.94 -15.28
C ASP A 16 0.94 -5.07 -15.10
N ALA A 17 0.69 -4.60 -13.90
CA ALA A 17 -0.51 -3.83 -13.59
C ALA A 17 -0.45 -2.40 -14.10
N LEU A 18 0.73 -1.77 -13.99
CA LEU A 18 0.88 -0.34 -14.28
C LEU A 18 1.64 -0.04 -15.57
N GLY A 19 2.26 -1.04 -16.16
CA GLY A 19 3.03 -0.85 -17.39
C GLY A 19 4.32 -0.06 -17.20
N VAL A 20 4.85 -0.06 -15.97
CA VAL A 20 6.11 0.62 -15.68
C VAL A 20 7.29 -0.30 -15.90
N ASP A 21 8.49 0.27 -15.98
CA ASP A 21 9.72 -0.52 -16.11
C ASP A 21 10.17 -1.06 -14.75
N GLU A 22 10.89 -2.17 -14.76
CA GLU A 22 11.41 -2.76 -13.54
C GLU A 22 12.26 -1.78 -12.74
N ASP A 23 13.05 -0.96 -13.44
CA ASP A 23 13.93 0.03 -12.80
C ASP A 23 13.18 1.10 -12.03
N GLU A 24 11.92 1.32 -12.37
CA GLU A 24 11.09 2.31 -11.69
C GLU A 24 10.54 1.79 -10.37
N VAL A 25 10.50 0.47 -10.20
CA VAL A 25 9.93 -0.15 -9.00
C VAL A 25 11.01 -0.30 -7.93
N THR A 26 11.29 0.81 -7.25
CA THR A 26 12.23 0.82 -6.14
C THR A 26 11.44 0.80 -4.83
N PRO A 27 12.07 0.38 -3.69
CA PRO A 27 11.34 0.34 -2.42
C PRO A 27 10.73 1.67 -2.00
N THR A 28 11.36 2.78 -2.34
CA THR A 28 10.89 4.11 -1.94
C THR A 28 9.93 4.73 -2.96
N ALA A 29 9.71 4.09 -4.10
CA ALA A 29 8.82 4.63 -5.12
C ALA A 29 7.39 4.70 -4.61
N SER A 30 6.75 5.86 -4.79
CA SER A 30 5.33 6.04 -4.48
C SER A 30 4.51 5.43 -5.61
N LEU A 31 3.51 4.62 -5.26
CA LEU A 31 2.68 3.98 -6.28
C LEU A 31 1.94 5.01 -7.12
N ARG A 32 1.46 6.08 -6.50
CA ARG A 32 0.73 7.11 -7.21
C ARG A 32 1.63 8.16 -7.85
N SER A 33 2.56 8.71 -7.09
CA SER A 33 3.41 9.82 -7.57
C SER A 33 4.47 9.36 -8.56
N ASP A 34 5.11 8.23 -8.29
CA ASP A 34 6.23 7.75 -9.12
C ASP A 34 5.79 6.76 -10.18
N LEU A 35 4.83 5.88 -9.86
CA LEU A 35 4.40 4.81 -10.75
C LEU A 35 3.07 5.10 -11.45
N GLY A 36 2.39 6.18 -11.09
CA GLY A 36 1.18 6.60 -11.76
C GLY A 36 -0.07 5.77 -11.48
N ALA A 37 -0.10 5.04 -10.37
CA ALA A 37 -1.25 4.21 -10.02
C ALA A 37 -2.48 5.08 -9.70
N GLU A 38 -3.62 4.65 -10.19
CA GLU A 38 -4.91 5.28 -9.90
C GLU A 38 -5.72 4.42 -8.95
N SER A 39 -6.84 4.94 -8.47
CA SER A 39 -7.69 4.21 -7.51
C SER A 39 -8.10 2.82 -7.99
N ILE A 40 -8.43 2.69 -9.29
CA ILE A 40 -8.81 1.40 -9.85
C ILE A 40 -7.63 0.45 -9.94
N ASP A 41 -6.42 0.98 -10.09
CA ASP A 41 -5.22 0.16 -10.16
C ASP A 41 -4.91 -0.51 -8.82
N PHE A 42 -5.23 0.13 -7.71
CA PHE A 42 -5.00 -0.45 -6.40
C PHE A 42 -5.76 -1.76 -6.22
N LEU A 43 -6.99 -1.82 -6.70
CA LEU A 43 -7.78 -3.05 -6.62
C LEU A 43 -7.16 -4.15 -7.49
N ASP A 44 -6.76 -3.82 -8.69
CA ASP A 44 -6.10 -4.76 -9.60
C ASP A 44 -4.78 -5.27 -9.01
N ILE A 45 -3.99 -4.37 -8.45
CA ILE A 45 -2.73 -4.73 -7.78
C ILE A 45 -3.00 -5.72 -6.65
N THR A 46 -4.05 -5.47 -5.84
CA THR A 46 -4.40 -6.36 -4.74
C THR A 46 -4.70 -7.77 -5.24
N PHE A 47 -5.50 -7.91 -6.30
CA PHE A 47 -5.82 -9.22 -6.87
C PHE A 47 -4.59 -9.92 -7.43
N ARG A 48 -3.72 -9.19 -8.10
CA ARG A 48 -2.50 -9.75 -8.66
C ARG A 48 -1.54 -10.22 -7.57
N LEU A 49 -1.47 -9.46 -6.47
CA LEU A 49 -0.66 -9.85 -5.32
C LEU A 49 -1.19 -11.14 -4.68
N GLU A 50 -2.51 -11.25 -4.54
CA GLU A 50 -3.11 -12.47 -4.01
C GLU A 50 -2.71 -13.69 -4.83
N LYS A 51 -2.78 -13.58 -6.14
CA LYS A 51 -2.39 -14.68 -7.03
C LYS A 51 -0.89 -14.98 -6.95
N ALA A 52 -0.08 -13.93 -6.94
CA ALA A 52 1.38 -14.09 -6.96
C ALA A 52 1.90 -14.77 -5.70
N PHE A 53 1.25 -14.55 -4.57
CA PHE A 53 1.70 -15.08 -3.28
C PHE A 53 0.92 -16.31 -2.80
N THR A 54 -0.04 -16.79 -3.61
CA THR A 54 -0.72 -18.06 -3.34
C THR A 54 0.18 -19.20 -3.79
N THR A 55 0.70 -19.96 -2.84
CA THR A 55 1.56 -21.10 -3.12
C THR A 55 0.81 -22.43 -3.03
N ASP A 56 -0.36 -22.42 -2.41
CA ASP A 56 -1.20 -23.61 -2.23
C ASP A 56 -2.64 -23.21 -2.54
N ALA A 57 -3.23 -23.82 -3.57
CA ALA A 57 -4.60 -23.51 -3.98
C ALA A 57 -5.62 -23.78 -2.88
N ALA A 58 -5.32 -24.70 -1.96
CA ALA A 58 -6.21 -24.99 -0.84
C ALA A 58 -6.17 -23.90 0.24
N ASN A 59 -5.07 -23.12 0.27
CA ASN A 59 -4.89 -22.04 1.23
C ASN A 59 -4.45 -20.77 0.48
N PRO A 60 -5.36 -20.13 -0.26
CA PRO A 60 -4.98 -18.94 -1.03
C PRO A 60 -4.59 -17.76 -0.14
N PHE A 61 -3.59 -17.02 -0.59
CA PHE A 61 -3.20 -15.79 0.07
C PHE A 61 -4.28 -14.75 -0.20
N LYS A 62 -4.88 -14.20 0.84
CA LYS A 62 -5.94 -13.22 0.73
C LYS A 62 -5.56 -11.91 1.38
N ILE A 63 -5.92 -10.81 0.73
CA ILE A 63 -5.72 -9.47 1.25
C ILE A 63 -7.10 -8.85 1.48
N PRO A 64 -7.56 -8.78 2.73
CA PRO A 64 -8.88 -8.17 3.00
C PRO A 64 -8.90 -6.73 2.54
N ARG A 65 -10.06 -6.29 2.05
CA ARG A 65 -10.23 -4.94 1.59
C ARG A 65 -9.90 -3.93 2.70
N GLY A 66 -9.09 -2.93 2.35
CA GLY A 66 -8.68 -1.92 3.32
C GLY A 66 -7.52 -2.32 4.21
N ASP A 67 -7.04 -3.56 4.08
CA ASP A 67 -5.95 -4.06 4.92
C ASP A 67 -4.59 -3.59 4.41
N LEU A 68 -4.40 -3.60 3.10
CA LEU A 68 -3.16 -3.15 2.48
C LEU A 68 -3.23 -1.66 2.13
N PHE A 69 -4.22 -1.27 1.35
CA PHE A 69 -4.39 0.14 0.98
C PHE A 69 -5.42 0.78 1.91
N PRO A 70 -5.08 1.90 2.58
CA PRO A 70 -6.02 2.53 3.53
C PRO A 70 -7.35 2.88 2.88
N GLU A 71 -8.43 2.40 3.49
CA GLU A 71 -9.79 2.72 3.11
C GLU A 71 -10.55 3.13 4.36
N ASN A 72 -11.74 3.72 4.18
CA ASN A 72 -12.60 4.10 5.29
C ASN A 72 -11.98 5.15 6.22
N LEU A 73 -10.99 5.89 5.74
CA LEU A 73 -10.44 7.00 6.50
C LEU A 73 -11.35 8.21 6.48
N ASP A 74 -12.44 8.16 5.70
CA ASP A 74 -13.50 9.17 5.70
C ASP A 74 -14.50 8.96 6.84
N ASN A 75 -14.31 7.93 7.66
CA ASN A 75 -15.12 7.66 8.84
C ASN A 75 -15.06 8.86 9.80
N PRO A 76 -16.17 9.27 10.40
CA PRO A 76 -16.18 10.42 11.34
C PRO A 76 -15.18 10.31 12.48
N GLU A 77 -14.79 9.09 12.86
CA GLU A 77 -13.76 8.86 13.88
C GLU A 77 -12.40 9.39 13.44
N TYR A 78 -12.12 9.32 12.14
CA TYR A 78 -10.83 9.69 11.59
C TYR A 78 -10.79 11.08 10.94
N MET A 79 -11.94 11.71 10.78
CA MET A 79 -12.04 12.97 10.06
C MET A 79 -12.78 14.03 10.88
N GLN A 80 -12.30 15.26 10.80
CA GLN A 80 -12.96 16.42 11.39
C GLN A 80 -12.87 17.58 10.43
N ASN A 81 -14.04 18.12 10.04
CA ASN A 81 -14.10 19.29 9.13
C ASN A 81 -13.32 19.10 7.83
N GLY A 82 -13.35 17.89 7.27
CA GLY A 82 -12.65 17.57 6.02
C GLY A 82 -11.16 17.28 6.19
N LYS A 83 -10.68 17.24 7.42
CA LYS A 83 -9.27 16.97 7.72
C LYS A 83 -9.13 15.77 8.66
N LEU A 84 -7.96 15.17 8.66
CA LEU A 84 -7.69 14.05 9.56
C LEU A 84 -7.70 14.49 11.02
N SER A 85 -8.39 13.71 11.85
CA SER A 85 -8.33 13.87 13.29
C SER A 85 -7.03 13.25 13.82
N ASP A 86 -6.77 13.42 15.11
CA ASP A 86 -5.61 12.76 15.73
C ASP A 86 -5.71 11.24 15.59
N ALA A 87 -6.92 10.69 15.74
CA ALA A 87 -7.16 9.25 15.55
C ALA A 87 -6.89 8.83 14.11
N GLY A 88 -7.29 9.66 13.13
CA GLY A 88 -7.03 9.39 11.72
C GLY A 88 -5.54 9.38 11.41
N LEU A 89 -4.81 10.35 11.93
CA LEU A 89 -3.37 10.41 11.74
C LEU A 89 -2.67 9.20 12.38
N ALA A 90 -3.10 8.80 13.57
CA ALA A 90 -2.55 7.62 14.24
C ALA A 90 -2.79 6.36 13.42
N GLU A 91 -3.95 6.23 12.80
CA GLU A 91 -4.26 5.09 11.95
C GLU A 91 -3.38 5.05 10.71
N VAL A 92 -3.14 6.19 10.07
CA VAL A 92 -2.23 6.28 8.93
C VAL A 92 -0.82 5.87 9.34
N ARG A 93 -0.36 6.36 10.47
CA ARG A 93 0.96 6.03 11.00
C ARG A 93 1.12 4.53 11.22
N ARG A 94 0.07 3.90 11.73
CA ARG A 94 0.07 2.45 11.99
C ARG A 94 0.18 1.66 10.70
N ARG A 95 -0.51 2.11 9.65
CA ARG A 95 -0.54 1.39 8.36
C ARG A 95 0.67 1.68 7.48
N LEU A 96 1.27 2.84 7.63
CA LEU A 96 2.39 3.28 6.79
C LEU A 96 3.58 3.67 7.66
N PRO A 97 4.20 2.71 8.37
CA PRO A 97 5.27 3.03 9.34
C PRO A 97 6.53 3.62 8.71
N HIS A 98 6.73 3.43 7.42
CA HIS A 98 7.92 3.95 6.74
C HIS A 98 7.66 5.26 5.99
N ALA A 99 6.42 5.74 5.96
CA ALA A 99 6.08 6.94 5.23
C ALA A 99 6.53 8.19 5.97
N ASP A 100 6.91 9.21 5.19
CA ASP A 100 7.20 10.53 5.74
C ASP A 100 5.88 11.26 5.92
N LEU A 101 5.45 11.40 7.15
CA LEU A 101 4.16 12.00 7.47
C LEU A 101 4.23 13.48 7.86
N ALA A 102 5.40 14.11 7.72
CA ALA A 102 5.57 15.49 8.16
C ALA A 102 4.54 16.44 7.56
N LYS A 103 4.33 16.33 6.24
CA LYS A 103 3.37 17.17 5.54
C LYS A 103 1.94 16.87 5.95
N LEU A 104 1.63 15.58 6.13
CA LEU A 104 0.31 15.15 6.57
C LEU A 104 0.03 15.64 7.99
N GLU A 105 1.01 15.59 8.87
CA GLU A 105 0.87 16.09 10.24
C GLU A 105 0.59 17.59 10.27
N GLU A 106 1.21 18.33 9.37
CA GLU A 106 1.06 19.77 9.28
C GLU A 106 -0.30 20.16 8.70
N THR A 107 -0.70 19.53 7.59
CA THR A 107 -1.90 19.94 6.85
C THR A 107 -3.15 19.16 7.22
N ARG A 108 -3.00 17.92 7.68
CA ARG A 108 -4.09 16.98 7.96
C ARG A 108 -4.96 16.72 6.73
N ASP A 109 -4.39 16.88 5.54
CA ASP A 109 -5.11 16.72 4.27
C ASP A 109 -5.13 15.25 3.84
N PRO A 110 -6.30 14.59 3.84
CA PRO A 110 -6.38 13.17 3.50
C PRO A 110 -6.04 12.87 2.05
N THR A 111 -6.06 13.87 1.16
CA THR A 111 -5.73 13.65 -0.24
C THR A 111 -4.24 13.35 -0.45
N LEU A 112 -3.41 13.59 0.57
CA LEU A 112 -1.99 13.27 0.51
C LEU A 112 -1.71 11.78 0.76
N ILE A 113 -2.64 11.05 1.36
CA ILE A 113 -2.42 9.66 1.78
C ILE A 113 -2.03 8.74 0.63
N PRO A 114 -2.72 8.77 -0.53
CA PRO A 114 -2.34 7.88 -1.64
C PRO A 114 -0.91 8.08 -2.12
N ASP A 115 -0.38 9.30 -2.02
CA ASP A 115 0.98 9.60 -2.45
C ASP A 115 2.05 9.06 -1.49
N LEU A 116 1.65 8.76 -0.26
CA LEU A 116 2.56 8.25 0.77
C LEU A 116 2.80 6.75 0.65
N PHE A 117 1.95 6.05 -0.09
CA PHE A 117 2.03 4.59 -0.18
C PHE A 117 3.13 4.18 -1.15
N SER A 118 4.13 3.45 -0.66
CA SER A 118 5.30 3.05 -1.45
C SER A 118 5.35 1.55 -1.70
N VAL A 119 6.24 1.13 -2.60
CA VAL A 119 6.51 -0.28 -2.87
C VAL A 119 6.93 -0.98 -1.57
N GLN A 120 7.75 -0.33 -0.77
CA GLN A 120 8.23 -0.87 0.51
C GLN A 120 7.07 -1.21 1.45
N ASP A 121 6.01 -0.41 1.45
CA ASP A 121 4.85 -0.68 2.30
C ASP A 121 4.13 -1.97 1.90
N ILE A 122 4.06 -2.24 0.60
CA ILE A 122 3.50 -3.51 0.10
C ILE A 122 4.36 -4.68 0.57
N GLU A 123 5.67 -4.55 0.42
CA GLU A 123 6.61 -5.62 0.79
C GLU A 123 6.55 -5.91 2.28
N ASP A 124 6.51 -4.87 3.11
CA ASP A 124 6.42 -5.02 4.56
C ASP A 124 5.13 -5.73 4.97
N TYR A 125 4.02 -5.36 4.34
CA TYR A 125 2.73 -5.99 4.61
C TYR A 125 2.77 -7.48 4.28
N ILE A 126 3.28 -7.82 3.10
CA ILE A 126 3.34 -9.21 2.66
C ILE A 126 4.24 -10.04 3.57
N GLU A 127 5.39 -9.50 3.93
CA GLU A 127 6.32 -10.19 4.82
C GLU A 127 5.66 -10.52 6.15
N ARG A 128 4.93 -9.57 6.72
CA ARG A 128 4.20 -9.81 7.96
C ARG A 128 3.11 -10.87 7.81
N ARG A 129 2.40 -10.84 6.67
CA ARG A 129 1.32 -11.79 6.41
C ARG A 129 1.82 -13.21 6.15
N LEU A 130 3.03 -13.35 5.65
CA LEU A 130 3.61 -14.67 5.35
C LEU A 130 4.11 -15.40 6.61
N GLY A 131 3.84 -14.87 7.75
CA GLY A 131 4.01 -15.62 8.96
C GLY A 131 5.26 -15.32 9.77
N LYS A 132 5.67 -14.12 9.70
CA LYS A 132 6.84 -13.75 10.50
C LYS A 132 6.50 -12.78 11.61
#